data_396426f2b01c5b27d4f5f5a4bbe3504f
#
_entry.id   396426f2b01c5b27d4f5f5a4bbe3504f
#
_cell.length_a   1.000
_cell.length_b   1.000
_cell.length_c   1.000
_cell.angle_alpha   90.00
_cell.angle_beta   90.00
_cell.angle_gamma   90.00
#
_symmetry.space_group_name_H-M   'P 1'
#
loop_
_entity.id
_entity.type
_entity.pdbx_description
1 polymer ?
#
loop_
_entity_poly.entity_id
_entity_poly.type
_entity_poly.pdbx_seq_one_letter_code
_entity_poly.pdbx_strand_id
1 'polypeptide(L)'
;MKQFSQVDLVPKILPTTNPKIGVITLSTDFTIEQDFRRLCQNINVDIYVNRIPFENPLNHKNYLKMLDHLSDIANNILPGKKLDAIAYGCTSGTVAIGDKRIADEIHKSKSGIYVSTPITAAIKTFALLKIKKIAVLTPYPKQV
;
A
#
# COMPACT_ATOMS: atom_id res chain seq x y z
N MET A 1 36.60 -35.75 -8.84
CA MET A 1 36.13 -34.37 -9.11
C MET A 1 34.90 -34.48 -9.99
N LYS A 2 33.77 -33.89 -9.57
CA LYS A 2 32.59 -33.77 -10.43
C LYS A 2 32.87 -32.70 -11.48
N GLN A 3 32.79 -33.05 -12.74
CA GLN A 3 32.99 -32.14 -13.85
C GLN A 3 31.68 -31.34 -14.05
N PHE A 4 31.73 -30.07 -13.88
CA PHE A 4 30.59 -29.16 -14.17
C PHE A 4 30.69 -28.78 -15.64
N SER A 5 29.59 -28.91 -16.37
CA SER A 5 29.48 -28.39 -17.74
C SER A 5 28.66 -27.11 -17.71
N GLN A 6 29.14 -26.08 -18.40
CA GLN A 6 28.37 -24.87 -18.63
C GLN A 6 27.35 -25.14 -19.73
N VAL A 7 26.09 -24.80 -19.45
CA VAL A 7 24.97 -24.87 -20.41
C VAL A 7 24.42 -23.48 -20.62
N ASP A 8 24.39 -23.00 -21.84
CA ASP A 8 23.77 -21.72 -22.20
C ASP A 8 22.25 -21.92 -22.25
N LEU A 9 21.58 -21.49 -21.20
CA LEU A 9 20.11 -21.46 -21.12
C LEU A 9 19.60 -20.10 -21.47
N VAL A 10 18.73 -19.99 -22.46
CA VAL A 10 17.97 -18.77 -22.76
C VAL A 10 16.59 -18.91 -22.09
N PRO A 11 16.38 -18.31 -20.93
CA PRO A 11 15.10 -18.43 -20.23
C PRO A 11 13.99 -17.70 -21.01
N LYS A 12 12.85 -18.35 -21.19
CA LYS A 12 11.64 -17.71 -21.70
C LYS A 12 10.88 -17.09 -20.53
N ILE A 13 10.96 -15.76 -20.41
CA ILE A 13 10.21 -15.02 -19.41
C ILE A 13 8.79 -14.81 -19.92
N LEU A 14 7.80 -15.36 -19.22
CA LEU A 14 6.38 -15.08 -19.48
C LEU A 14 5.95 -13.93 -18.57
N PRO A 15 5.64 -12.74 -19.11
CA PRO A 15 5.13 -11.66 -18.29
C PRO A 15 3.75 -12.02 -17.72
N THR A 16 3.52 -11.69 -16.45
CA THR A 16 2.16 -11.81 -15.90
C THR A 16 1.28 -10.72 -16.51
N THR A 17 0.03 -11.04 -16.82
CA THR A 17 -0.99 -10.11 -17.29
C THR A 17 -1.88 -9.61 -16.14
N ASN A 18 -1.65 -10.11 -14.94
CA ASN A 18 -2.42 -9.73 -13.76
C ASN A 18 -2.25 -8.24 -13.44
N PRO A 19 -3.31 -7.56 -12.99
CA PRO A 19 -3.18 -6.25 -12.37
C PRO A 19 -2.17 -6.26 -11.22
N LYS A 20 -1.39 -5.19 -11.10
CA LYS A 20 -0.33 -5.04 -10.11
C LYS A 20 -0.71 -4.00 -9.09
N ILE A 21 -0.85 -4.41 -7.85
CA ILE A 21 -1.19 -3.52 -6.72
C ILE A 21 0.03 -3.35 -5.81
N GLY A 22 0.43 -2.10 -5.61
CA GLY A 22 1.36 -1.74 -4.55
C GLY A 22 0.63 -1.60 -3.22
N VAL A 23 1.23 -2.05 -2.14
CA VAL A 23 0.74 -1.82 -0.77
C VAL A 23 1.84 -1.15 0.03
N ILE A 24 1.55 0.03 0.58
CA ILE A 24 2.43 0.72 1.53
C ILE A 24 1.86 0.53 2.91
N THR A 25 2.58 -0.18 3.76
CA THR A 25 2.16 -0.47 5.14
C THR A 25 3.18 0.05 6.15
N LEU A 26 2.80 0.14 7.43
CA LEU A 26 3.73 0.53 8.49
C LEU A 26 4.81 -0.54 8.69
N SER A 27 6.02 -0.12 9.05
CA SER A 27 7.10 -1.04 9.42
C SER A 27 6.72 -1.97 10.57
N THR A 28 5.81 -1.54 11.43
CA THR A 28 5.31 -2.29 12.59
C THR A 28 4.08 -3.15 12.30
N ASP A 29 3.46 -3.04 11.12
CA ASP A 29 2.28 -3.84 10.77
C ASP A 29 2.69 -5.28 10.40
N PHE A 30 2.00 -6.25 10.95
CA PHE A 30 2.23 -7.68 10.69
C PHE A 30 0.95 -8.42 10.21
N THR A 31 -0.12 -7.68 9.90
CA THR A 31 -1.43 -8.27 9.56
C THR A 31 -1.86 -7.98 8.13
N ILE A 32 -1.65 -6.76 7.63
CA ILE A 32 -2.21 -6.30 6.36
C ILE A 32 -1.81 -7.17 5.16
N GLU A 33 -0.57 -7.66 5.11
CA GLU A 33 -0.13 -8.53 4.01
C GLU A 33 -0.88 -9.86 4.00
N GLN A 34 -1.13 -10.42 5.18
CA GLN A 34 -1.90 -11.66 5.32
C GLN A 34 -3.36 -11.45 4.92
N ASP A 35 -3.92 -10.30 5.30
CA ASP A 35 -5.30 -9.95 4.98
C ASP A 35 -5.47 -9.74 3.47
N PHE A 36 -4.55 -9.03 2.82
CA PHE A 36 -4.56 -8.90 1.36
C PHE A 36 -4.48 -10.27 0.67
N ARG A 37 -3.59 -11.16 1.11
CA ARG A 37 -3.48 -12.52 0.55
C ARG A 37 -4.78 -13.31 0.69
N ARG A 38 -5.43 -13.24 1.87
CA ARG A 38 -6.72 -13.93 2.12
C ARG A 38 -7.84 -13.35 1.27
N LEU A 39 -7.94 -12.03 1.20
CA LEU A 39 -9.00 -11.35 0.44
C LEU A 39 -8.82 -11.56 -1.07
N CYS A 40 -7.61 -11.63 -1.56
CA CYS A 40 -7.30 -11.77 -2.98
C CYS A 40 -7.06 -13.22 -3.43
N GLN A 41 -7.24 -14.21 -2.57
CA GLN A 41 -6.90 -15.62 -2.89
C GLN A 41 -7.61 -16.18 -4.15
N ASN A 42 -8.77 -15.64 -4.50
CA ASN A 42 -9.57 -16.03 -5.66
C ASN A 42 -9.58 -14.95 -6.76
N ILE A 43 -8.67 -13.99 -6.70
CA ILE A 43 -8.56 -12.89 -7.65
C ILE A 43 -7.16 -12.95 -8.28
N ASN A 44 -7.11 -12.93 -9.61
CA ASN A 44 -5.84 -12.86 -10.32
C ASN A 44 -5.26 -11.46 -10.20
N VAL A 45 -4.47 -11.19 -9.16
CA VAL A 45 -3.80 -9.93 -8.90
C VAL A 45 -2.43 -10.19 -8.28
N ASP A 46 -1.45 -9.42 -8.71
CA ASP A 46 -0.10 -9.46 -8.14
C ASP A 46 0.05 -8.35 -7.09
N ILE A 47 0.47 -8.69 -5.87
CA ILE A 47 0.59 -7.76 -4.76
C ILE A 47 2.05 -7.56 -4.41
N TYR A 48 2.47 -6.30 -4.34
CA TYR A 48 3.84 -5.88 -4.03
C TYR A 48 3.84 -4.95 -2.84
N VAL A 49 4.51 -5.33 -1.77
CA VAL A 49 4.47 -4.61 -0.48
C VAL A 49 5.78 -3.89 -0.23
N ASN A 50 5.69 -2.65 0.24
CA ASN A 50 6.81 -1.94 0.84
C ASN A 50 6.38 -1.32 2.18
N ARG A 51 7.35 -1.07 3.06
CA ARG A 51 7.09 -0.63 4.42
C ARG A 51 7.58 0.78 4.66
N ILE A 52 6.73 1.60 5.29
CA ILE A 52 7.07 2.96 5.65
C ILE A 52 7.49 3.01 7.13
N PRO A 53 8.62 3.68 7.46
CA PRO A 53 9.02 3.90 8.83
C PRO A 53 7.94 4.63 9.63
N PHE A 54 7.76 4.19 10.87
CA PHE A 54 6.81 4.80 11.79
C PHE A 54 7.44 4.98 13.17
N GLU A 55 7.26 6.19 13.74
CA GLU A 55 7.81 6.54 15.06
C GLU A 55 6.71 6.60 16.11
N ASN A 56 7.00 6.05 17.29
CA ASN A 56 6.17 6.23 18.48
C ASN A 56 6.59 7.50 19.24
N PRO A 57 5.68 8.14 20.00
CA PRO A 57 4.27 7.80 20.23
C PRO A 57 3.36 8.16 19.04
N LEU A 58 2.12 7.60 19.06
CA LEU A 58 1.05 7.96 18.13
C LEU A 58 0.65 9.42 18.34
N ASN A 59 1.14 10.31 17.47
CA ASN A 59 0.78 11.73 17.50
C ASN A 59 0.86 12.33 16.09
N HIS A 60 0.20 13.47 15.91
CA HIS A 60 0.10 14.14 14.61
C HIS A 60 1.47 14.43 13.98
N LYS A 61 2.46 14.86 14.79
CA LYS A 61 3.81 15.16 14.29
C LYS A 61 4.48 13.92 13.67
N ASN A 62 4.40 12.77 14.34
CA ASN A 62 5.01 11.54 13.86
C ASN A 62 4.27 10.97 12.63
N TYR A 63 2.97 11.17 12.51
CA TYR A 63 2.27 10.86 11.26
C TYR A 63 2.72 11.75 10.10
N LEU A 64 2.94 13.05 10.33
CA LEU A 64 3.40 13.95 9.26
C LEU A 64 4.79 13.58 8.74
N LYS A 65 5.70 13.08 9.59
CA LYS A 65 7.02 12.60 9.16
C LYS A 65 6.95 11.47 8.13
N MET A 66 5.86 10.70 8.12
CA MET A 66 5.69 9.65 7.12
C MET A 66 5.65 10.20 5.69
N LEU A 67 5.18 11.44 5.50
CA LEU A 67 5.16 12.07 4.16
C LEU A 67 6.56 12.15 3.56
N ASP A 68 7.57 12.44 4.36
CA ASP A 68 8.95 12.63 3.90
C ASP A 68 9.52 11.36 3.22
N HIS A 69 8.97 10.20 3.55
CA HIS A 69 9.39 8.90 3.01
C HIS A 69 8.48 8.36 1.92
N LEU A 70 7.27 8.92 1.77
CA LEU A 70 6.20 8.25 1.04
C LEU A 70 6.48 8.13 -0.46
N SER A 71 7.07 9.16 -1.06
CA SER A 71 7.45 9.14 -2.48
C SER A 71 8.51 8.08 -2.76
N ASP A 72 9.57 8.00 -1.95
CA ASP A 72 10.64 7.02 -2.11
C ASP A 72 10.15 5.59 -1.89
N ILE A 73 9.31 5.38 -0.86
CA ILE A 73 8.70 4.09 -0.58
C ILE A 73 7.84 3.63 -1.76
N ALA A 74 7.03 4.53 -2.32
CA ALA A 74 6.21 4.24 -3.51
C ALA A 74 7.09 3.94 -4.74
N ASN A 75 8.15 4.72 -4.96
CA ASN A 75 9.09 4.51 -6.07
C ASN A 75 9.73 3.13 -6.03
N ASN A 76 10.08 2.65 -4.84
CA ASN A 76 10.73 1.35 -4.63
C ASN A 76 9.78 0.14 -4.77
N ILE A 77 8.50 0.35 -4.99
CA ILE A 77 7.59 -0.71 -5.39
C ILE A 77 7.72 -0.89 -6.91
N LEU A 78 8.38 -1.95 -7.35
CA LEU A 78 8.63 -2.26 -8.77
C LEU A 78 9.16 -1.03 -9.55
N PRO A 79 10.41 -0.60 -9.29
CA PRO A 79 11.02 0.51 -10.02
C PRO A 79 10.96 0.31 -11.53
N GLY A 80 10.55 1.33 -12.27
CA GLY A 80 10.46 1.28 -13.74
C GLY A 80 9.32 0.42 -14.29
N LYS A 81 8.44 -0.15 -13.44
CA LYS A 81 7.26 -0.89 -13.86
C LYS A 81 5.98 -0.14 -13.49
N LYS A 82 4.97 -0.28 -14.36
CA LYS A 82 3.65 0.27 -14.09
C LYS A 82 2.95 -0.58 -13.01
N LEU A 83 2.36 0.11 -12.04
CA LEU A 83 1.36 -0.44 -11.13
C LEU A 83 -0.02 0.06 -11.56
N ASP A 84 -1.08 -0.69 -11.25
CA ASP A 84 -2.46 -0.31 -11.54
C ASP A 84 -3.08 0.49 -10.39
N ALA A 85 -2.67 0.21 -9.16
CA ALA A 85 -3.08 0.96 -7.97
C ALA A 85 -2.02 0.89 -6.87
N ILE A 86 -2.10 1.84 -5.92
CA ILE A 86 -1.40 1.77 -4.63
C ILE A 86 -2.42 1.88 -3.50
N ALA A 87 -2.37 0.95 -2.55
CA ALA A 87 -3.08 1.01 -1.29
C ALA A 87 -2.13 1.50 -0.19
N TYR A 88 -2.50 2.60 0.47
CA TYR A 88 -1.81 3.09 1.67
C TYR A 88 -2.50 2.54 2.92
N GLY A 89 -1.85 1.64 3.64
CA GLY A 89 -2.43 0.82 4.69
C GLY A 89 -2.33 1.40 6.10
N CYS A 90 -2.63 2.69 6.32
CA CYS A 90 -2.65 3.27 7.66
C CYS A 90 -3.87 4.18 7.86
N THR A 91 -4.81 3.71 8.69
CA THR A 91 -6.07 4.43 8.96
C THR A 91 -5.83 5.74 9.71
N SER A 92 -5.15 5.69 10.86
CA SER A 92 -4.84 6.88 11.65
C SER A 92 -3.91 7.86 10.91
N GLY A 93 -2.94 7.34 10.16
CA GLY A 93 -2.10 8.16 9.29
C GLY A 93 -2.93 8.88 8.22
N THR A 94 -3.94 8.21 7.64
CA THR A 94 -4.84 8.86 6.68
C THR A 94 -5.65 9.99 7.31
N VAL A 95 -6.17 9.78 8.52
CA VAL A 95 -6.91 10.82 9.25
C VAL A 95 -6.01 12.01 9.60
N ALA A 96 -4.80 11.73 10.09
CA ALA A 96 -3.88 12.79 10.54
C ALA A 96 -3.25 13.59 9.38
N ILE A 97 -2.93 12.93 8.27
CA ILE A 97 -2.24 13.53 7.12
C ILE A 97 -3.23 14.10 6.11
N GLY A 98 -4.32 13.38 5.86
CA GLY A 98 -5.27 13.62 4.78
C GLY A 98 -4.94 12.79 3.52
N ASP A 99 -5.98 12.19 2.95
CA ASP A 99 -5.90 11.32 1.77
C ASP A 99 -5.30 12.02 0.54
N LYS A 100 -5.67 13.29 0.33
CA LYS A 100 -5.13 14.08 -0.78
C LYS A 100 -3.62 14.26 -0.68
N ARG A 101 -3.08 14.62 0.48
CA ARG A 101 -1.63 14.80 0.67
C ARG A 101 -0.86 13.49 0.47
N ILE A 102 -1.43 12.38 0.94
CA ILE A 102 -0.88 11.04 0.72
C ILE A 102 -0.80 10.74 -0.78
N ALA A 103 -1.89 10.97 -1.51
CA ALA A 103 -1.92 10.76 -2.94
C ALA A 103 -0.94 11.66 -3.69
N ASP A 104 -0.88 12.95 -3.34
CA ASP A 104 0.05 13.92 -3.95
C ASP A 104 1.51 13.48 -3.77
N GLU A 105 1.89 12.99 -2.58
CA GLU A 105 3.24 12.48 -2.34
C GLU A 105 3.56 11.22 -3.17
N ILE A 106 2.63 10.27 -3.23
CA ILE A 106 2.79 9.07 -4.06
C ILE A 106 2.92 9.44 -5.54
N HIS A 107 2.15 10.41 -6.01
CA HIS A 107 2.16 10.87 -7.40
C HIS A 107 3.49 11.52 -7.83
N LYS A 108 4.32 11.99 -6.90
CA LYS A 108 5.66 12.49 -7.24
C LYS A 108 6.53 11.41 -7.90
N SER A 109 6.38 10.16 -7.53
CA SER A 109 7.16 9.04 -8.06
C SER A 109 6.34 8.07 -8.94
N LYS A 110 5.04 7.99 -8.72
CA LYS A 110 4.10 7.13 -9.46
C LYS A 110 2.95 7.97 -10.02
N SER A 111 3.27 8.83 -10.98
CA SER A 111 2.32 9.81 -11.53
C SER A 111 1.04 9.15 -12.04
N GLY A 112 -0.11 9.75 -11.68
CA GLY A 112 -1.43 9.37 -12.17
C GLY A 112 -1.96 8.01 -11.71
N ILE A 113 -1.26 7.32 -10.79
CA ILE A 113 -1.73 6.04 -10.26
C ILE A 113 -2.96 6.24 -9.38
N TYR A 114 -3.87 5.26 -9.40
CA TYR A 114 -4.97 5.25 -8.44
C TYR A 114 -4.45 4.96 -7.02
N VAL A 115 -4.71 5.88 -6.09
CA VAL A 115 -4.34 5.73 -4.69
C VAL A 115 -5.59 5.48 -3.84
N SER A 116 -5.57 4.43 -3.03
CA SER A 116 -6.61 4.09 -2.07
C SER A 116 -6.06 4.14 -0.66
N THR A 117 -6.86 4.68 0.26
CA THR A 117 -6.58 4.65 1.70
C THR A 117 -7.74 3.94 2.42
N PRO A 118 -7.57 3.47 3.67
CA PRO A 118 -8.66 2.87 4.42
C PRO A 118 -9.89 3.78 4.53
N ILE A 119 -9.69 5.09 4.68
CA ILE A 119 -10.77 6.07 4.79
C ILE A 119 -11.50 6.25 3.45
N THR A 120 -10.76 6.44 2.35
CA THR A 120 -11.38 6.59 1.03
C THR A 120 -12.11 5.32 0.59
N ALA A 121 -11.57 4.15 0.91
CA ALA A 121 -12.21 2.87 0.65
C ALA A 121 -13.50 2.69 1.46
N ALA A 122 -13.47 3.03 2.76
CA ALA A 122 -14.66 2.97 3.63
C ALA A 122 -15.77 3.90 3.12
N ILE A 123 -15.44 5.16 2.81
CA ILE A 123 -16.41 6.14 2.30
C ILE A 123 -17.05 5.67 1.00
N LYS A 124 -16.25 5.15 0.05
CA LYS A 124 -16.77 4.58 -1.20
C LYS A 124 -17.69 3.40 -0.95
N THR A 125 -17.30 2.51 -0.05
CA THR A 125 -18.11 1.33 0.31
C THR A 125 -19.43 1.75 0.94
N PHE A 126 -19.42 2.71 1.87
CA PHE A 126 -20.65 3.22 2.49
C PHE A 126 -21.59 3.85 1.47
N ALA A 127 -21.05 4.58 0.50
CA ALA A 127 -21.83 5.15 -0.59
C ALA A 127 -22.46 4.06 -1.48
N LEU A 128 -21.71 3.06 -1.87
CA LEU A 128 -22.18 1.93 -2.68
C LEU A 128 -23.30 1.15 -1.97
N LEU A 129 -23.13 0.92 -0.67
CA LEU A 129 -24.10 0.20 0.15
C LEU A 129 -25.24 1.10 0.65
N LYS A 130 -25.25 2.39 0.30
CA LYS A 130 -26.24 3.39 0.73
C LYS A 130 -26.38 3.49 2.26
N ILE A 131 -25.27 3.26 2.98
CA ILE A 131 -25.22 3.33 4.44
C ILE A 131 -25.33 4.79 4.87
N LYS A 132 -26.29 5.11 5.74
CA LYS A 132 -26.56 6.47 6.25
C LYS A 132 -26.13 6.67 7.70
N LYS A 133 -25.92 5.61 8.45
CA LYS A 133 -25.52 5.66 9.86
C LYS A 133 -24.50 4.57 10.12
N ILE A 134 -23.44 4.90 10.84
CA ILE A 134 -22.39 3.99 11.27
C ILE A 134 -22.11 4.18 12.75
N ALA A 135 -21.68 3.13 13.42
CA ALA A 135 -21.00 3.21 14.70
C ALA A 135 -19.50 3.10 14.43
N VAL A 136 -18.71 3.97 15.06
CA VAL A 136 -17.25 3.97 14.90
C VAL A 136 -16.60 3.58 16.22
N LEU A 137 -15.79 2.53 16.19
CA LEU A 137 -14.96 2.08 17.30
C LEU A 137 -13.51 2.14 16.86
N THR A 138 -12.68 2.83 17.63
CA THR A 138 -11.25 2.95 17.34
C THR A 138 -10.43 2.73 18.59
N PRO A 139 -9.21 2.18 18.50
CA PRO A 139 -8.28 2.09 19.63
C PRO A 139 -7.46 3.36 19.84
N TYR A 140 -7.72 4.42 19.07
CA TYR A 140 -6.87 5.61 19.06
C TYR A 140 -7.19 6.53 20.23
N PRO A 141 -6.18 7.20 20.80
CA PRO A 141 -6.41 8.27 21.78
C PRO A 141 -7.09 9.46 21.13
N LYS A 142 -7.74 10.32 21.95
CA LYS A 142 -8.50 11.47 21.45
C LYS A 142 -7.68 12.50 20.65
N GLN A 143 -6.36 12.44 20.76
CA GLN A 143 -5.42 13.35 20.07
C GLN A 143 -5.06 12.90 18.64
N VAL A 144 -5.52 11.75 18.22
CA VAL A 144 -5.27 11.19 16.87
C VAL A 144 -6.47 11.33 15.92
#